data_fe68cc7a4e382b64c8d2f4699d48276c
#
_entry.id   fe68cc7a4e382b64c8d2f4699d48276c
#
_cell.length_a   1.000
_cell.length_b   1.000
_cell.length_c   1.000
_cell.angle_alpha   90.00
_cell.angle_beta   90.00
_cell.angle_gamma   90.00
#
_symmetry.space_group_name_H-M   'P 1'
#
loop_
_entity.id
_entity.type
_entity.pdbx_description
1 polymer ?
#
loop_
_entity_poly.entity_id
_entity_poly.type
_entity_poly.pdbx_seq_one_letter_code
_entity_poly.pdbx_strand_id
1 'polypeptide(L)'
;MFLGGLFFEWIQTVLILAGYVSGNATFPKPLNKSEEKKYLDLYAKGDESAKNVLIEHNLRLVAHIAKKYADEKNLEDLISIGTIGLIKGINTFNPQKNSRLSTYISRCIENEVLMVMRSSKKLQNEISIDESIGTDQIGRAHV
;
A
#
# COMPACT_ATOMS: atom_id res chain seq x y z
N MET A 1 -6.98 -22.72 -10.50
CA MET A 1 -7.80 -22.49 -9.31
C MET A 1 -7.19 -21.52 -8.32
N PHE A 2 -5.89 -21.59 -8.05
CA PHE A 2 -5.22 -20.64 -7.15
C PHE A 2 -5.21 -19.20 -7.66
N LEU A 3 -5.06 -19.00 -8.95
CA LEU A 3 -5.07 -17.68 -9.59
C LEU A 3 -6.43 -16.98 -9.52
N GLY A 4 -7.52 -17.73 -9.60
CA GLY A 4 -8.87 -17.18 -9.50
C GLY A 4 -9.21 -16.67 -8.11
N GLY A 5 -8.79 -17.38 -7.05
CA GLY A 5 -8.97 -16.97 -5.67
C GLY A 5 -8.19 -15.70 -5.32
N LEU A 6 -6.93 -15.65 -5.72
CA LEU A 6 -6.08 -14.46 -5.52
C LEU A 6 -6.61 -13.24 -6.27
N PHE A 7 -7.11 -13.43 -7.50
CA PHE A 7 -7.69 -12.35 -8.29
C PHE A 7 -8.99 -11.84 -7.69
N PHE A 8 -9.84 -12.75 -7.19
CA PHE A 8 -11.08 -12.39 -6.52
C PHE A 8 -10.84 -11.62 -5.22
N GLU A 9 -9.86 -12.05 -4.42
CA GLU A 9 -9.45 -11.33 -3.22
C GLU A 9 -8.92 -9.93 -3.53
N TRP A 10 -8.14 -9.81 -4.60
CA TRP A 10 -7.63 -8.53 -5.07
C TRP A 10 -8.76 -7.58 -5.45
N ILE A 11 -9.74 -8.05 -6.20
CA ILE A 11 -10.91 -7.27 -6.59
C ILE A 11 -11.70 -6.83 -5.35
N GLN A 12 -11.92 -7.74 -4.39
CA GLN A 12 -12.62 -7.38 -3.15
C GLN A 12 -11.86 -6.31 -2.36
N THR A 13 -10.57 -6.44 -2.24
CA THR A 13 -9.73 -5.45 -1.53
C THR A 13 -9.78 -4.10 -2.24
N VAL A 14 -9.68 -4.07 -3.54
CA VAL A 14 -9.78 -2.84 -4.35
C VAL A 14 -11.15 -2.21 -4.23
N LEU A 15 -12.24 -3.00 -4.25
CA LEU A 15 -13.61 -2.50 -4.08
C LEU A 15 -13.82 -1.89 -2.69
N ILE A 16 -13.32 -2.55 -1.65
CA ILE A 16 -13.38 -2.02 -0.28
C ILE A 16 -12.61 -0.70 -0.20
N LEU A 17 -11.41 -0.65 -0.75
CA LEU A 17 -10.59 0.55 -0.78
C LEU A 17 -11.27 1.68 -1.56
N ALA A 18 -11.84 1.37 -2.73
CA ALA A 18 -12.57 2.34 -3.54
C ALA A 18 -13.79 2.90 -2.79
N GLY A 19 -14.49 2.06 -2.03
CA GLY A 19 -15.60 2.48 -1.18
C GLY A 19 -15.18 3.46 -0.09
N TYR A 20 -14.03 3.24 0.53
CA TYR A 20 -13.49 4.14 1.56
C TYR A 20 -12.92 5.44 1.00
N VAL A 21 -12.33 5.41 -0.18
CA VAL A 21 -11.75 6.60 -0.82
C VAL A 21 -12.81 7.47 -1.48
N SER A 22 -13.84 6.87 -2.09
CA SER A 22 -14.92 7.58 -2.80
C SER A 22 -16.00 8.14 -1.89
N GLY A 23 -16.12 7.67 -0.66
CA GLY A 23 -17.20 8.04 0.25
C GLY A 23 -16.69 8.82 1.46
N ASN A 24 -17.62 9.49 2.16
CA ASN A 24 -17.37 10.08 3.47
C ASN A 24 -17.20 9.02 4.57
N ALA A 25 -16.90 7.79 4.20
CA ALA A 25 -16.73 6.70 5.14
C ALA A 25 -15.40 6.84 5.90
N THR A 26 -15.49 6.91 7.20
CA THR A 26 -14.33 6.90 8.09
C THR A 26 -13.78 5.48 8.17
N PHE A 27 -12.46 5.34 8.07
CA PHE A 27 -11.83 4.04 8.29
C PHE A 27 -12.16 3.48 9.68
N PRO A 28 -12.38 2.16 9.82
CA PRO A 28 -12.68 1.57 11.12
C PRO A 28 -11.55 1.77 12.12
N LYS A 29 -11.90 1.77 13.41
CA LYS A 29 -10.91 1.92 14.48
C LYS A 29 -9.91 0.75 14.47
N PRO A 30 -8.65 1.00 14.87
CA PRO A 30 -7.69 -0.09 15.05
C PRO A 30 -8.20 -1.14 16.06
N LEU A 31 -7.84 -2.38 15.82
CA LEU A 31 -8.14 -3.48 16.76
C LEU A 31 -7.32 -3.33 18.04
N ASN A 32 -7.90 -3.70 19.17
CA ASN A 32 -7.14 -3.82 20.41
C ASN A 32 -6.27 -5.10 20.37
N LYS A 33 -5.37 -5.25 21.35
CA LYS A 33 -4.42 -6.38 21.38
C LYS A 33 -5.10 -7.75 21.40
N SER A 34 -6.20 -7.90 22.13
CA SER A 34 -6.92 -9.17 22.23
C SER A 34 -7.65 -9.53 20.93
N GLU A 35 -8.28 -8.55 20.30
CA GLU A 35 -8.95 -8.72 19.01
C GLU A 35 -7.93 -9.04 17.90
N GLU A 36 -6.83 -8.31 17.86
CA GLU A 36 -5.74 -8.54 16.91
C GLU A 36 -5.21 -9.97 17.03
N LYS A 37 -4.93 -10.42 18.25
CA LYS A 37 -4.47 -11.79 18.50
C LYS A 37 -5.50 -12.81 18.03
N LYS A 38 -6.78 -12.58 18.33
CA LYS A 38 -7.87 -13.47 17.90
C LYS A 38 -7.89 -13.64 16.38
N TYR A 39 -7.83 -12.52 15.63
CA TYR A 39 -7.88 -12.57 14.17
C TYR A 39 -6.59 -13.12 13.56
N LEU A 40 -5.43 -12.87 14.17
CA LEU A 40 -4.18 -13.51 13.76
C LEU A 40 -4.22 -15.04 13.94
N ASP A 41 -4.76 -15.50 15.05
CA ASP A 41 -4.92 -16.94 15.31
C ASP A 41 -5.90 -17.58 14.31
N LEU A 42 -7.01 -16.92 14.02
CA LEU A 42 -7.99 -17.38 13.02
C LEU A 42 -7.38 -17.42 11.62
N TYR A 43 -6.62 -16.41 11.26
CA TYR A 43 -5.92 -16.36 9.98
C TYR A 43 -4.89 -17.48 9.85
N ALA A 44 -4.15 -17.77 10.92
CA ALA A 44 -3.18 -18.87 10.97
C ALA A 44 -3.84 -20.24 10.76
N LYS A 45 -5.12 -20.37 11.12
CA LYS A 45 -5.93 -21.57 10.91
C LYS A 45 -6.56 -21.65 9.51
N GLY A 46 -6.34 -20.65 8.66
CA GLY A 46 -6.84 -20.61 7.28
C GLY A 46 -8.12 -19.83 7.08
N ASP A 47 -8.56 -19.03 8.06
CA ASP A 47 -9.74 -18.17 7.91
C ASP A 47 -9.42 -16.91 7.13
N GLU A 48 -9.83 -16.87 5.87
CA GLU A 48 -9.62 -15.71 4.99
C GLU A 48 -10.44 -14.49 5.42
N SER A 49 -11.57 -14.67 6.08
CA SER A 49 -12.36 -13.55 6.60
C SER A 49 -11.62 -12.80 7.70
N ALA A 50 -10.83 -13.49 8.51
CA ALA A 50 -9.96 -12.89 9.52
C ALA A 50 -8.90 -11.98 8.89
N LYS A 51 -8.31 -12.39 7.77
CA LYS A 51 -7.38 -11.57 6.99
C LYS A 51 -8.02 -10.26 6.56
N ASN A 52 -9.24 -10.31 6.03
CA ASN A 52 -9.97 -9.13 5.60
C ASN A 52 -10.22 -8.16 6.76
N VAL A 53 -10.56 -8.66 7.94
CA VAL A 53 -10.72 -7.85 9.15
C VAL A 53 -9.39 -7.18 9.53
N LEU A 54 -8.29 -7.89 9.49
CA LEU A 54 -6.96 -7.34 9.77
C LEU A 54 -6.60 -6.23 8.77
N ILE A 55 -6.91 -6.40 7.50
CA ILE A 55 -6.68 -5.38 6.46
C ILE A 55 -7.54 -4.14 6.73
N GLU A 56 -8.84 -4.29 6.89
CA GLU A 56 -9.78 -3.18 7.09
C GLU A 56 -9.41 -2.32 8.30
N HIS A 57 -9.10 -2.95 9.42
CA HIS A 57 -8.78 -2.24 10.66
C HIS A 57 -7.37 -1.63 10.69
N ASN A 58 -6.55 -1.86 9.66
CA ASN A 58 -5.24 -1.24 9.48
C ASN A 58 -5.21 -0.21 8.34
N LEU A 59 -6.32 0.03 7.65
CA LEU A 59 -6.40 1.03 6.57
C LEU A 59 -6.16 2.45 7.08
N ARG A 60 -6.57 2.76 8.31
CA ARG A 60 -6.29 4.06 8.93
C ARG A 60 -4.79 4.31 9.07
N LEU A 61 -4.04 3.26 9.40
CA LEU A 61 -2.57 3.32 9.46
C LEU A 61 -1.97 3.58 8.08
N VAL A 62 -2.48 2.93 7.04
CA VAL A 62 -2.07 3.18 5.65
C VAL A 62 -2.28 4.64 5.28
N ALA A 63 -3.47 5.19 5.55
CA ALA A 63 -3.78 6.58 5.25
C ALA A 63 -2.86 7.55 6.02
N HIS A 64 -2.58 7.26 7.27
CA HIS A 64 -1.69 8.06 8.10
C HIS A 64 -0.26 8.11 7.53
N ILE A 65 0.28 6.96 7.13
CA ILE A 65 1.62 6.88 6.54
C ILE A 65 1.63 7.53 5.15
N ALA A 66 0.62 7.27 4.32
CA ALA A 66 0.52 7.86 2.99
C ALA A 66 0.51 9.39 3.04
N LYS A 67 -0.23 9.98 3.98
CA LYS A 67 -0.27 11.44 4.17
C LYS A 67 1.09 12.05 4.48
N LYS A 68 1.96 11.31 5.11
CA LYS A 68 3.32 11.74 5.45
C LYS A 68 4.18 12.02 4.22
N TYR A 69 3.93 11.30 3.14
CA TYR A 69 4.71 11.34 1.90
C TYR A 69 3.95 11.94 0.71
N ALA A 70 2.65 12.16 0.86
CA ALA A 70 1.78 12.60 -0.23
C ALA A 70 1.85 14.11 -0.44
N ASP A 71 1.70 14.51 -1.69
CA ASP A 71 1.26 15.85 -2.07
C ASP A 71 -0.26 15.84 -2.38
N GLU A 72 -0.80 16.98 -2.80
CA GLU A 72 -2.24 17.13 -3.07
C GLU A 72 -2.75 16.22 -4.20
N LYS A 73 -1.89 15.78 -5.09
CA LYS A 73 -2.27 15.06 -6.32
C LYS A 73 -2.14 13.55 -6.21
N ASN A 74 -1.27 13.04 -5.32
CA ASN A 74 -0.89 11.62 -5.31
C ASN A 74 -1.33 10.87 -4.06
N LEU A 75 -2.13 11.46 -3.18
CA LEU A 75 -2.56 10.83 -1.92
C LEU A 75 -3.29 9.50 -2.16
N GLU A 76 -4.23 9.48 -3.09
CA GLU A 76 -5.01 8.26 -3.41
C GLU A 76 -4.12 7.15 -3.94
N ASP A 77 -3.18 7.50 -4.82
CA ASP A 77 -2.20 6.54 -5.35
C ASP A 77 -1.33 5.97 -4.24
N LEU A 78 -0.85 6.82 -3.33
CA LEU A 78 -0.02 6.37 -2.21
C LEU A 78 -0.81 5.51 -1.21
N ILE A 79 -2.10 5.78 -1.00
CA ILE A 79 -2.96 4.91 -0.19
C ILE A 79 -3.09 3.53 -0.84
N SER A 80 -3.29 3.47 -2.14
CA SER A 80 -3.35 2.21 -2.89
C SER A 80 -2.05 1.41 -2.77
N ILE A 81 -0.92 2.07 -2.97
CA ILE A 81 0.42 1.49 -2.84
C ILE A 81 0.67 1.02 -1.40
N GLY A 82 0.34 1.85 -0.43
CA GLY A 82 0.46 1.51 0.99
C GLY A 82 -0.39 0.30 1.38
N THR A 83 -1.56 0.15 0.78
CA THR A 83 -2.44 -1.02 0.99
C THR A 83 -1.80 -2.29 0.46
N ILE A 84 -1.08 -2.23 -0.65
CA ILE A 84 -0.28 -3.36 -1.14
C ILE A 84 0.78 -3.75 -0.10
N GLY A 85 1.47 -2.77 0.48
CA GLY A 85 2.43 -2.99 1.56
C GLY A 85 1.79 -3.62 2.80
N LEU A 86 0.60 -3.18 3.16
CA LEU A 86 -0.18 -3.74 4.27
C LEU A 86 -0.50 -5.23 4.03
N ILE A 87 -1.00 -5.57 2.85
CA ILE A 87 -1.34 -6.95 2.49
C ILE A 87 -0.09 -7.83 2.53
N LYS A 88 1.00 -7.38 1.94
CA LYS A 88 2.29 -8.09 2.00
C LYS A 88 2.75 -8.29 3.44
N GLY A 89 2.60 -7.27 4.28
CA GLY A 89 2.96 -7.33 5.69
C GLY A 89 2.14 -8.35 6.47
N ILE A 90 0.84 -8.39 6.28
CA ILE A 90 -0.04 -9.38 6.92
C ILE A 90 0.30 -10.80 6.47
N ASN A 91 0.57 -11.00 5.19
CA ASN A 91 0.92 -12.31 4.65
C ASN A 91 2.26 -12.84 5.18
N THR A 92 3.20 -11.96 5.49
CA THR A 92 4.55 -12.33 5.92
C THR A 92 4.79 -12.18 7.42
N PHE A 93 3.83 -11.65 8.16
CA PHE A 93 3.95 -11.45 9.60
C PHE A 93 4.06 -12.78 10.34
N ASN A 94 5.05 -12.86 11.23
CA ASN A 94 5.23 -14.02 12.11
C ASN A 94 5.16 -13.55 13.57
N PRO A 95 4.09 -13.91 14.31
CA PRO A 95 3.91 -13.50 15.71
C PRO A 95 5.04 -13.97 16.64
N GLN A 96 5.75 -15.02 16.28
CA GLN A 96 6.85 -15.56 17.09
C GLN A 96 8.14 -14.76 16.94
N LYS A 97 8.36 -14.18 15.75
CA LYS A 97 9.58 -13.41 15.43
C LYS A 97 9.40 -11.91 15.61
N ASN A 98 8.19 -11.41 15.41
CA ASN A 98 7.89 -9.99 15.40
C ASN A 98 7.07 -9.61 16.63
N SER A 99 7.45 -8.53 17.30
CA SER A 99 6.83 -8.15 18.57
C SER A 99 5.42 -7.60 18.42
N ARG A 100 5.16 -6.80 17.38
CA ARG A 100 3.86 -6.15 17.15
C ARG A 100 3.53 -6.09 15.68
N LEU A 101 2.27 -6.37 15.36
CA LEU A 101 1.75 -6.30 14.01
C LEU A 101 1.85 -4.88 13.45
N SER A 102 1.39 -3.88 14.20
CA SER A 102 1.40 -2.49 13.75
C SER A 102 2.79 -1.98 13.39
N THR A 103 3.80 -2.32 14.17
CA THR A 103 5.19 -1.93 13.90
C THR A 103 5.71 -2.57 12.61
N TYR A 104 5.45 -3.85 12.45
CA TYR A 104 5.87 -4.60 11.27
C TYR A 104 5.18 -4.11 10.00
N ILE A 105 3.86 -3.93 10.06
CA ILE A 105 3.06 -3.43 8.94
C ILE A 105 3.48 -2.01 8.56
N SER A 106 3.73 -1.14 9.53
CA SER A 106 4.18 0.22 9.25
C SER A 106 5.44 0.25 8.39
N ARG A 107 6.39 -0.61 8.69
CA ARG A 107 7.62 -0.75 7.87
C ARG A 107 7.31 -1.26 6.47
N CYS A 108 6.42 -2.24 6.35
CA CYS A 108 6.03 -2.77 5.04
C CYS A 108 5.33 -1.72 4.18
N ILE A 109 4.45 -0.92 4.78
CA ILE A 109 3.75 0.18 4.10
C ILE A 109 4.74 1.25 3.66
N GLU A 110 5.61 1.71 4.56
CA GLU A 110 6.63 2.72 4.25
C GLU A 110 7.58 2.25 3.15
N ASN A 111 8.05 1.01 3.24
CA ASN A 111 8.96 0.45 2.24
C ASN A 111 8.32 0.44 0.85
N GLU A 112 7.05 0.05 0.75
CA GLU A 112 6.33 0.01 -0.52
C GLU A 112 6.15 1.43 -1.09
N VAL A 113 5.72 2.37 -0.28
CA VAL A 113 5.54 3.77 -0.66
C VAL A 113 6.87 4.39 -1.11
N LEU A 114 7.92 4.22 -0.34
CA LEU A 114 9.25 4.77 -0.66
C LEU A 114 9.85 4.15 -1.92
N MET A 115 9.66 2.86 -2.12
CA MET A 115 10.13 2.16 -3.32
C MET A 115 9.49 2.75 -4.59
N VAL A 116 8.18 2.98 -4.57
CA VAL A 116 7.46 3.57 -5.70
C VAL A 116 7.87 5.03 -5.91
N MET A 117 8.02 5.81 -4.85
CA MET A 117 8.46 7.20 -4.94
C MET A 117 9.87 7.32 -5.55
N ARG A 118 10.79 6.44 -5.17
CA ARG A 118 12.14 6.40 -5.75
C ARG A 118 12.11 6.03 -7.23
N SER A 119 11.31 5.06 -7.61
CA SER A 119 11.14 4.65 -9.01
C SER A 119 10.55 5.77 -9.86
N SER A 120 9.54 6.48 -9.36
CA SER A 120 8.92 7.62 -10.03
C SER A 120 9.91 8.76 -10.21
N LYS A 121 10.69 9.07 -9.19
CA LYS A 121 11.71 10.12 -9.25
C LYS A 121 12.80 9.80 -10.26
N LYS A 122 13.27 8.55 -10.28
CA LYS A 122 14.25 8.08 -11.25
C LYS A 122 13.73 8.21 -12.68
N LEU A 123 12.49 7.79 -12.93
CA LEU A 123 11.85 7.89 -14.23
C LEU A 123 11.70 9.35 -14.69
N GLN A 124 11.29 10.25 -13.80
CA GLN A 124 11.21 11.67 -14.10
C GLN A 124 12.56 12.27 -14.46
N ASN A 125 13.61 11.89 -13.76
CA ASN A 125 14.97 12.34 -14.05
C ASN A 125 15.44 11.83 -15.42
N GLU A 126 15.17 10.60 -15.78
CA GLU A 126 15.50 10.01 -17.08
C GLU A 126 14.78 10.73 -18.23
N ILE A 127 13.48 10.99 -18.07
CA ILE A 127 12.68 11.74 -19.06
C ILE A 127 13.20 13.16 -19.21
N SER A 128 13.53 13.83 -18.11
CA SER A 128 14.07 15.19 -18.12
C SER A 128 15.42 15.27 -18.86
N ILE A 129 16.29 14.29 -18.70
CA ILE A 129 17.57 14.19 -19.42
C ILE A 129 17.32 13.97 -20.90
N ASP A 130 16.42 13.08 -21.29
CA ASP A 130 16.08 12.80 -22.69
C ASP A 130 15.47 14.03 -23.38
N GLU A 131 14.58 14.76 -22.73
CA GLU A 131 14.02 16.02 -23.24
C GLU A 131 15.11 17.09 -23.43
N SER A 132 16.01 17.22 -22.49
CA SER A 132 17.13 18.17 -22.54
C SER A 132 18.08 17.83 -23.71
N ILE A 133 18.43 16.57 -23.91
CA ILE A 133 19.25 16.09 -25.03
C ILE A 133 18.52 16.34 -26.37
N GLY A 134 17.22 16.03 -26.43
CA GLY A 134 16.41 16.26 -27.62
C GLY A 134 16.34 17.72 -28.02
N THR A 135 16.18 18.62 -27.05
CA THR A 135 16.17 20.06 -27.27
C THR A 135 17.50 20.60 -27.76
N ASP A 136 18.61 20.14 -27.21
CA ASP A 136 19.95 20.49 -27.63
C ASP A 136 20.25 20.04 -29.08
N GLN A 137 19.82 18.83 -29.43
CA GLN A 137 19.97 18.31 -30.81
C GLN A 137 19.15 19.11 -31.81
N ILE A 138 17.94 19.53 -31.48
CA ILE A 138 17.09 20.38 -32.31
C ILE A 138 17.73 21.76 -32.46
N GLY A 139 18.25 22.35 -31.38
CA GLY A 139 18.97 23.61 -31.41
C GLY A 139 20.21 23.57 -32.29
N ARG A 140 20.97 22.51 -32.31
CA ARG A 140 22.15 22.30 -33.16
C ARG A 140 21.78 22.12 -34.64
N ALA A 141 20.64 21.54 -34.93
CA ALA A 141 20.16 21.35 -36.29
C ALA A 141 19.75 22.66 -36.98
N HIS A 142 19.44 23.70 -36.23
CA HIS A 142 19.08 25.05 -36.74
C HIS A 142 20.26 26.02 -36.86
N VAL A 143 21.43 25.61 -36.43
CA VAL A 143 22.66 26.38 -36.55
C VAL A 143 23.50 25.86 -37.73
#